data_8dc045e7fc21320dfdfe768f04c86b8f
#
_entry.id   8dc045e7fc21320dfdfe768f04c86b8f
#
_cell.length_a   1.000
_cell.length_b   1.000
_cell.length_c   1.000
_cell.angle_alpha   90.00
_cell.angle_beta   90.00
_cell.angle_gamma   90.00
#
_symmetry.space_group_name_H-M   'P 1'
#
loop_
_entity.id
_entity.type
_entity.pdbx_description
1 polymer ?
#
loop_
_entity_poly.entity_id
_entity_poly.type
_entity_poly.pdbx_seq_one_letter_code
_entity_poly.pdbx_strand_id
1 'polypeptide(L)'
;MSAMQPGWTWTFDGQAFLNFNDQERKFTDFHQVESQNWFMTGASRSVRRGSLMLHAMLSAEPWTFHQYGSAQVFQTGETYHGAELIDYQHPHDLVMGASARFEWPVNDAWRLIFAGGPVDSPALGPEAYPHRASAEMNPTAPLSHHHLDSTHITHGVITMGVSRGAVTFEASAFAGREPDENRVNIEFPPIDSYSARLSWKHGHWQGQVSGGHLKFPDPTEFTDVDRVTASVSYAGEFKRRPLALSMMLGVNHETAFHVTMPAALVEAEWRVAPRHVFYARAEVVVKELLTAGGYDPPGFPHQTITSTVSALTIGYAHTLTTTPMGAFSGRLDVGLDATVYGVDPNLKPEYGQPFSAHVFLRYRFGNASPMMDMHHTP
;
A
#
# COMPACT_ATOMS: atom_id res chain seq x y z
N MET A 1 31.21 22.70 -4.28
CA MET A 1 30.97 21.90 -3.06
C MET A 1 30.25 22.82 -2.09
N SER A 2 28.91 22.73 -2.02
CA SER A 2 28.12 23.47 -1.02
C SER A 2 28.31 22.78 0.32
N ALA A 3 28.74 23.52 1.34
CA ALA A 3 28.89 23.00 2.69
C ALA A 3 27.49 22.63 3.21
N MET A 4 27.23 21.34 3.34
CA MET A 4 25.99 20.83 3.93
C MET A 4 25.92 21.31 5.37
N GLN A 5 24.82 21.95 5.74
CA GLN A 5 24.62 22.47 7.10
C GLN A 5 24.60 21.32 8.13
N PRO A 6 25.23 21.47 9.31
CA PRO A 6 25.35 20.40 10.31
C PRO A 6 24.09 20.25 11.17
N GLY A 7 22.92 20.12 10.57
CA GLY A 7 21.64 20.01 11.26
C GLY A 7 20.81 18.83 10.76
N TRP A 8 19.77 18.45 11.52
CA TRP A 8 18.72 17.56 11.07
C TRP A 8 17.73 18.31 10.19
N THR A 9 17.36 17.72 9.05
CA THR A 9 16.24 18.18 8.22
C THR A 9 15.05 17.29 8.53
N TRP A 10 13.94 17.90 8.90
CA TRP A 10 12.70 17.21 9.26
C TRP A 10 11.68 17.30 8.13
N THR A 11 11.05 16.17 7.86
CA THR A 11 9.90 16.07 6.98
C THR A 11 8.70 15.54 7.76
N PHE A 12 7.54 16.07 7.43
CA PHE A 12 6.26 15.63 7.99
C PHE A 12 5.28 15.47 6.85
N ASP A 13 4.49 14.43 6.91
CA ASP A 13 3.48 14.12 5.93
C ASP A 13 2.35 13.36 6.57
N GLY A 14 1.13 13.51 6.06
CA GLY A 14 0.00 12.77 6.60
C GLY A 14 -1.27 12.95 5.81
N GLN A 15 -2.12 11.97 5.93
CA GLN A 15 -3.40 11.92 5.26
C GLN A 15 -4.44 11.29 6.19
N ALA A 16 -5.65 11.83 6.16
CA ALA A 16 -6.80 11.22 6.82
C ALA A 16 -8.05 11.40 5.95
N PHE A 17 -8.77 10.33 5.77
CA PHE A 17 -10.11 10.32 5.21
C PHE A 17 -11.14 10.27 6.33
N LEU A 18 -12.28 10.91 6.12
CA LEU A 18 -13.54 10.56 6.76
C LEU A 18 -14.43 10.03 5.64
N ASN A 19 -14.62 8.73 5.62
CA ASN A 19 -15.22 8.01 4.51
C ASN A 19 -16.55 7.37 4.93
N PHE A 20 -17.58 7.60 4.15
CA PHE A 20 -18.77 6.74 4.13
C PHE A 20 -18.53 5.66 3.08
N ASN A 21 -18.39 4.42 3.54
CA ASN A 21 -18.09 3.24 2.75
C ASN A 21 -19.38 2.42 2.61
N ASP A 22 -19.79 2.22 1.37
CA ASP A 22 -20.97 1.46 0.97
C ASP A 22 -20.54 0.30 0.07
N GLN A 23 -20.79 -0.92 0.54
CA GLN A 23 -20.39 -2.16 -0.14
C GLN A 23 -21.60 -3.06 -0.26
N GLU A 24 -22.00 -3.38 -1.47
CA GLU A 24 -23.18 -4.20 -1.75
C GLU A 24 -22.80 -5.50 -2.47
N ARG A 25 -23.31 -6.60 -1.98
CA ARG A 25 -23.33 -7.87 -2.69
C ARG A 25 -24.64 -8.62 -2.42
N LYS A 26 -24.89 -9.68 -3.17
CA LYS A 26 -26.07 -10.52 -2.94
C LYS A 26 -26.11 -11.01 -1.48
N PHE A 27 -27.19 -10.79 -0.77
CA PHE A 27 -27.48 -11.16 0.61
C PHE A 27 -26.82 -10.30 1.70
N THR A 28 -25.89 -9.40 1.39
CA THR A 28 -25.18 -8.62 2.42
C THR A 28 -24.85 -7.23 1.89
N ASP A 29 -25.20 -6.22 2.68
CA ASP A 29 -24.84 -4.83 2.47
C ASP A 29 -24.05 -4.34 3.68
N PHE A 30 -22.98 -3.63 3.43
CA PHE A 30 -22.13 -3.04 4.46
C PHE A 30 -22.17 -1.51 4.34
N HIS A 31 -22.49 -0.84 5.45
CA HIS A 31 -22.48 0.62 5.52
C HIS A 31 -21.61 1.03 6.71
N GLN A 32 -20.46 1.63 6.44
CA GLN A 32 -19.50 2.02 7.47
C GLN A 32 -19.12 3.49 7.34
N VAL A 33 -18.91 4.14 8.48
CA VAL A 33 -18.21 5.43 8.55
C VAL A 33 -16.87 5.17 9.21
N GLU A 34 -15.80 5.46 8.50
CA GLU A 34 -14.46 5.07 8.89
C GLU A 34 -13.42 6.12 8.47
N SER A 35 -12.21 5.99 8.95
CA SER A 35 -11.10 6.85 8.58
C SER A 35 -9.86 6.04 8.28
N GLN A 36 -9.51 5.96 6.99
CA GLN A 36 -8.19 5.57 6.56
C GLN A 36 -7.24 6.73 6.85
N ASN A 37 -6.14 6.45 7.54
CA ASN A 37 -5.23 7.52 7.92
C ASN A 37 -3.80 7.03 8.15
N TRP A 38 -2.86 7.94 7.93
CA TRP A 38 -1.47 7.73 8.27
C TRP A 38 -0.76 9.07 8.52
N PHE A 39 0.22 9.06 9.40
CA PHE A 39 1.01 10.21 9.81
C PHE A 39 2.47 9.82 9.85
N MET A 40 3.31 10.53 9.12
CA MET A 40 4.68 10.18 8.89
C MET A 40 5.63 11.32 9.25
N THR A 41 6.78 10.98 9.83
CA THR A 41 7.88 11.90 10.06
C THR A 41 9.19 11.28 9.59
N GLY A 42 10.00 12.08 8.93
CA GLY A 42 11.35 11.76 8.54
C GLY A 42 12.34 12.73 9.17
N ALA A 43 13.51 12.26 9.53
CA ALA A 43 14.62 13.08 9.95
C ALA A 43 15.88 12.66 9.19
N SER A 44 16.46 13.57 8.42
CA SER A 44 17.66 13.29 7.63
C SER A 44 18.84 14.14 8.08
N ARG A 45 20.04 13.57 8.00
CA ARG A 45 21.29 14.24 8.35
C ARG A 45 22.45 13.67 7.54
N SER A 46 23.36 14.55 7.14
CA SER A 46 24.68 14.12 6.64
C SER A 46 25.55 13.59 7.76
N VAL A 47 26.12 12.41 7.59
CA VAL A 47 27.04 11.75 8.52
C VAL A 47 28.33 11.39 7.78
N ARG A 48 29.38 12.12 8.04
CA ARG A 48 30.66 12.01 7.31
C ARG A 48 30.43 12.26 5.79
N ARG A 49 30.64 11.21 4.94
CA ARG A 49 30.39 11.26 3.51
C ARG A 49 29.00 10.75 3.14
N GLY A 50 28.30 10.09 4.06
CA GLY A 50 27.00 9.47 3.82
C GLY A 50 25.85 10.33 4.33
N SER A 51 24.66 9.82 4.13
CA SER A 51 23.40 10.36 4.67
C SER A 51 22.71 9.34 5.55
N LEU A 52 22.21 9.77 6.67
CA LEU A 52 21.36 8.99 7.57
C LEU A 52 19.95 9.58 7.52
N MET A 53 18.98 8.73 7.33
CA MET A 53 17.57 9.05 7.44
C MET A 53 16.92 8.14 8.48
N LEU A 54 16.12 8.73 9.33
CA LEU A 54 15.25 8.05 10.28
C LEU A 54 13.81 8.26 9.82
N HIS A 55 13.00 7.24 9.96
CA HIS A 55 11.61 7.23 9.52
C HIS A 55 10.71 6.69 10.63
N ALA A 56 9.57 7.33 10.84
CA ALA A 56 8.49 6.83 11.66
C ALA A 56 7.14 7.14 11.01
N MET A 57 6.25 6.16 11.02
CA MET A 57 4.90 6.28 10.51
C MET A 57 3.91 5.62 11.46
N LEU A 58 2.78 6.29 11.67
CA LEU A 58 1.71 5.85 12.57
C LEU A 58 0.37 5.89 11.86
N SER A 59 -0.56 5.03 12.29
CA SER A 59 -1.97 5.07 11.91
C SER A 59 -2.87 5.03 13.13
N ALA A 60 -4.01 5.68 13.05
CA ALA A 60 -5.09 5.59 14.04
C ALA A 60 -6.21 4.63 13.58
N GLU A 61 -6.03 3.88 12.50
CA GLU A 61 -7.02 2.93 11.98
C GLU A 61 -7.48 1.88 12.99
N PRO A 62 -6.65 1.38 13.94
CA PRO A 62 -7.12 0.49 14.99
C PRO A 62 -8.30 1.03 15.81
N TRP A 63 -8.52 2.34 15.79
CA TRP A 63 -9.63 2.99 16.50
C TRP A 63 -10.66 3.66 15.59
N THR A 64 -10.38 3.76 14.30
CA THR A 64 -11.24 4.47 13.34
C THR A 64 -11.88 3.55 12.30
N PHE A 65 -11.52 2.27 12.32
CA PHE A 65 -12.21 1.21 11.60
C PHE A 65 -13.16 0.45 12.52
N HIS A 66 -14.09 -0.27 11.91
CA HIS A 66 -14.91 -1.25 12.62
C HIS A 66 -14.03 -2.39 13.17
N GLN A 67 -14.52 -3.11 14.17
CA GLN A 67 -13.79 -4.23 14.80
C GLN A 67 -13.34 -5.33 13.81
N TYR A 68 -14.01 -5.49 12.68
CA TYR A 68 -13.66 -6.43 11.62
C TYR A 68 -12.75 -5.81 10.54
N GLY A 69 -12.49 -4.51 10.59
CA GLY A 69 -11.81 -3.75 9.57
C GLY A 69 -12.74 -2.95 8.67
N SER A 70 -12.22 -2.51 7.53
CA SER A 70 -12.97 -1.83 6.47
C SER A 70 -13.66 -2.85 5.59
N ALA A 71 -14.97 -2.74 5.42
CA ALA A 71 -15.71 -3.58 4.48
C ALA A 71 -15.20 -3.34 3.05
N GLN A 72 -14.87 -4.42 2.34
CA GLN A 72 -14.40 -4.37 0.97
C GLN A 72 -14.70 -5.68 0.26
N VAL A 73 -15.67 -5.65 -0.63
CA VAL A 73 -16.09 -6.82 -1.42
C VAL A 73 -14.89 -7.47 -2.13
N PHE A 74 -14.78 -8.79 -2.03
CA PHE A 74 -13.68 -9.64 -2.53
C PHE A 74 -12.34 -9.50 -1.80
N GLN A 75 -12.23 -8.77 -0.72
CA GLN A 75 -11.01 -8.80 0.09
C GLN A 75 -11.01 -10.03 0.99
N THR A 76 -9.87 -10.69 1.12
CA THR A 76 -9.67 -11.96 1.83
C THR A 76 -8.30 -11.98 2.50
N GLY A 77 -8.08 -12.96 3.38
CA GLY A 77 -6.87 -13.08 4.17
C GLY A 77 -6.98 -12.44 5.56
N GLU A 78 -8.17 -12.02 5.95
CA GLU A 78 -8.42 -11.30 7.19
C GLU A 78 -8.99 -12.21 8.27
N THR A 79 -8.66 -11.92 9.53
CA THR A 79 -9.17 -12.68 10.68
C THR A 79 -9.73 -11.78 11.77
N TYR A 80 -10.63 -12.35 12.57
CA TYR A 80 -11.11 -11.76 13.81
C TYR A 80 -11.31 -12.86 14.86
N HIS A 81 -10.57 -12.78 15.97
CA HIS A 81 -10.49 -13.84 16.99
C HIS A 81 -10.14 -15.22 16.43
N GLY A 82 -9.25 -15.25 15.43
CA GLY A 82 -8.79 -16.47 14.76
C GLY A 82 -9.80 -17.07 13.79
N ALA A 83 -10.94 -16.42 13.54
CA ALA A 83 -11.90 -16.81 12.51
C ALA A 83 -11.67 -15.97 11.25
N GLU A 84 -11.73 -16.60 10.10
CA GLU A 84 -11.60 -15.93 8.80
C GLU A 84 -12.78 -15.00 8.55
N LEU A 85 -12.48 -13.85 7.95
CA LEU A 85 -13.45 -12.85 7.54
C LEU A 85 -13.60 -12.84 6.02
N ILE A 86 -14.80 -12.52 5.58
CA ILE A 86 -15.14 -12.37 4.17
C ILE A 86 -15.48 -10.90 3.91
N ASP A 87 -14.92 -10.35 2.82
CA ASP A 87 -15.17 -8.97 2.37
C ASP A 87 -14.72 -7.89 3.37
N TYR A 88 -13.57 -8.09 4.00
CA TYR A 88 -12.96 -7.08 4.87
C TYR A 88 -11.48 -6.89 4.56
N GLN A 89 -11.00 -5.68 4.76
CA GLN A 89 -9.59 -5.30 4.84
C GLN A 89 -9.26 -4.91 6.27
N HIS A 90 -8.22 -5.50 6.85
CA HIS A 90 -7.79 -5.15 8.20
C HIS A 90 -7.33 -3.68 8.31
N PRO A 91 -7.41 -3.06 9.50
CA PRO A 91 -6.77 -1.77 9.75
C PRO A 91 -5.25 -1.92 9.72
N HIS A 92 -4.57 -0.89 9.30
CA HIS A 92 -3.13 -0.80 9.49
C HIS A 92 -2.78 -0.80 10.98
N ASP A 93 -1.60 -1.30 11.32
CA ASP A 93 -1.09 -1.23 12.68
C ASP A 93 -0.84 0.21 13.12
N LEU A 94 -0.93 0.47 14.43
CA LEU A 94 -0.56 1.76 15.01
C LEU A 94 0.82 2.23 14.54
N VAL A 95 1.80 1.32 14.52
CA VAL A 95 3.15 1.60 14.04
C VAL A 95 3.31 1.01 12.64
N MET A 96 3.14 1.83 11.63
CA MET A 96 3.31 1.46 10.22
C MET A 96 4.77 1.55 9.74
N GLY A 97 5.63 2.23 10.47
CA GLY A 97 7.04 2.35 10.14
C GLY A 97 7.88 2.85 11.32
N ALA A 98 9.02 2.23 11.53
CA ALA A 98 10.04 2.64 12.48
C ALA A 98 11.40 2.12 11.99
N SER A 99 12.11 2.90 11.20
CA SER A 99 13.29 2.43 10.49
C SER A 99 14.38 3.49 10.32
N ALA A 100 15.55 3.04 9.91
CA ALA A 100 16.69 3.87 9.56
C ALA A 100 17.25 3.43 8.20
N ARG A 101 17.68 4.40 7.40
CA ARG A 101 18.39 4.18 6.13
C ARG A 101 19.69 4.95 6.13
N PHE A 102 20.78 4.29 5.84
CA PHE A 102 22.09 4.89 5.68
C PHE A 102 22.63 4.66 4.28
N GLU A 103 22.97 5.73 3.58
CA GLU A 103 23.59 5.68 2.26
C GLU A 103 25.03 6.15 2.33
N TRP A 104 25.93 5.30 1.84
CA TRP A 104 27.36 5.56 1.82
C TRP A 104 27.89 5.69 0.39
N PRO A 105 28.32 6.88 -0.07
CA PRO A 105 28.96 7.03 -1.36
C PRO A 105 30.34 6.37 -1.35
N VAL A 106 30.50 5.31 -2.13
CA VAL A 106 31.79 4.65 -2.35
C VAL A 106 32.68 5.53 -3.23
N ASN A 107 32.08 6.09 -4.28
CA ASN A 107 32.67 7.08 -5.19
C ASN A 107 31.55 7.90 -5.86
N ASP A 108 31.86 8.71 -6.85
CA ASP A 108 30.89 9.59 -7.53
C ASP A 108 29.79 8.83 -8.27
N ALA A 109 29.98 7.54 -8.58
CA ALA A 109 29.03 6.73 -9.33
C ALA A 109 28.27 5.72 -8.47
N TRP A 110 28.84 5.23 -7.36
CA TRP A 110 28.33 4.11 -6.59
C TRP A 110 28.03 4.50 -5.15
N ARG A 111 26.87 4.08 -4.65
CA ARG A 111 26.47 4.17 -3.23
C ARG A 111 26.11 2.79 -2.70
N LEU A 112 26.48 2.52 -1.46
CA LEU A 112 25.98 1.40 -0.68
C LEU A 112 24.81 1.86 0.18
N ILE A 113 23.86 0.98 0.37
CA ILE A 113 22.63 1.22 1.12
C ILE A 113 22.55 0.19 2.23
N PHE A 114 22.24 0.66 3.45
CA PHE A 114 21.92 -0.14 4.61
C PHE A 114 20.64 0.42 5.21
N ALA A 115 19.58 -0.39 5.28
CA ALA A 115 18.31 0.05 5.82
C ALA A 115 17.67 -1.05 6.67
N GLY A 116 16.69 -0.67 7.46
CA GLY A 116 15.89 -1.59 8.24
C GLY A 116 15.45 -1.02 9.57
N GLY A 117 14.65 -1.80 10.26
CA GLY A 117 14.06 -1.41 11.53
C GLY A 117 13.12 -2.46 12.09
N PRO A 118 12.56 -2.19 13.28
CA PRO A 118 11.52 -3.05 13.84
C PRO A 118 10.27 -3.11 12.97
N VAL A 119 9.94 -2.04 12.23
CA VAL A 119 8.85 -2.02 11.24
C VAL A 119 9.32 -1.25 10.01
N ASP A 120 9.35 -1.91 8.85
CA ASP A 120 9.79 -1.31 7.58
C ASP A 120 9.22 -2.09 6.39
N SER A 121 9.48 -1.62 5.17
CA SER A 121 9.18 -2.32 3.91
C SER A 121 10.42 -3.05 3.41
N PRO A 122 10.37 -4.38 3.18
CA PRO A 122 11.45 -5.10 2.51
C PRO A 122 11.56 -4.70 1.04
N ALA A 123 12.66 -5.08 0.39
CA ALA A 123 12.87 -4.88 -1.04
C ALA A 123 11.98 -5.82 -1.88
N LEU A 124 10.65 -5.67 -1.76
CA LEU A 124 9.63 -6.46 -2.42
C LEU A 124 8.42 -5.58 -2.78
N GLY A 125 7.96 -5.70 -4.01
CA GLY A 125 6.80 -4.96 -4.49
C GLY A 125 7.07 -3.51 -4.89
N PRO A 126 6.06 -2.86 -5.47
CA PRO A 126 6.02 -1.42 -5.71
C PRO A 126 5.82 -0.62 -4.42
N GLU A 127 5.85 0.70 -4.53
CA GLU A 127 5.42 1.59 -3.45
C GLU A 127 3.98 1.26 -3.01
N ALA A 128 3.73 1.27 -1.71
CA ALA A 128 2.43 0.96 -1.13
C ALA A 128 1.34 1.96 -1.57
N TYR A 129 0.12 1.47 -1.73
CA TYR A 129 -0.99 2.27 -2.27
C TYR A 129 -1.24 3.60 -1.55
N PRO A 130 -1.10 3.74 -0.22
CA PRO A 130 -1.34 5.01 0.46
C PRO A 130 -0.35 6.11 0.07
N HIS A 131 0.79 5.74 -0.52
CA HIS A 131 1.88 6.65 -0.88
C HIS A 131 2.02 6.86 -2.39
N ARG A 132 1.34 6.06 -3.22
CA ARG A 132 1.39 6.21 -4.67
C ARG A 132 0.65 7.45 -5.14
N ALA A 133 1.30 8.28 -5.93
CA ALA A 133 0.70 9.48 -6.50
C ALA A 133 -0.53 9.19 -7.40
N SER A 134 -0.63 7.97 -7.96
CA SER A 134 -1.75 7.50 -8.78
C SER A 134 -2.94 6.99 -7.98
N ALA A 135 -2.80 6.83 -6.65
CA ALA A 135 -3.82 6.33 -5.74
C ALA A 135 -4.18 7.34 -4.63
N GLU A 136 -3.63 8.55 -4.66
CA GLU A 136 -3.71 9.52 -3.57
C GLU A 136 -5.16 9.84 -3.15
N MET A 137 -6.10 9.84 -4.09
CA MET A 137 -7.51 10.15 -3.84
C MET A 137 -8.38 8.92 -3.58
N ASN A 138 -7.86 7.71 -3.73
CA ASN A 138 -8.66 6.51 -3.51
C ASN A 138 -8.62 6.12 -2.01
N PRO A 139 -9.78 6.05 -1.33
CA PRO A 139 -9.82 5.77 0.11
C PRO A 139 -9.59 4.29 0.47
N THR A 140 -9.54 3.37 -0.51
CA THR A 140 -9.46 1.94 -0.25
C THR A 140 -8.21 1.28 -0.83
N ALA A 141 -7.77 0.19 -0.21
CA ALA A 141 -6.75 -0.68 -0.75
C ALA A 141 -7.18 -1.26 -2.10
N PRO A 142 -6.26 -1.53 -3.03
CA PRO A 142 -6.59 -2.31 -4.22
C PRO A 142 -6.89 -3.77 -3.84
N LEU A 143 -7.74 -4.45 -4.61
CA LEU A 143 -7.97 -5.90 -4.45
C LEU A 143 -6.69 -6.71 -4.67
N SER A 144 -5.78 -6.18 -5.48
CA SER A 144 -4.47 -6.74 -5.76
C SER A 144 -3.41 -6.47 -4.69
N HIS A 145 -3.78 -5.80 -3.58
CA HIS A 145 -2.85 -5.42 -2.51
C HIS A 145 -1.98 -6.58 -2.02
N HIS A 146 -2.60 -7.72 -1.72
CA HIS A 146 -1.89 -8.92 -1.22
C HIS A 146 -0.99 -9.60 -2.28
N HIS A 147 -1.07 -9.20 -3.55
CA HIS A 147 -0.20 -9.68 -4.62
C HIS A 147 0.93 -8.69 -4.97
N LEU A 148 0.81 -7.43 -4.55
CA LEU A 148 1.68 -6.35 -4.99
C LEU A 148 2.48 -5.72 -3.87
N ASP A 149 1.83 -5.19 -2.85
CA ASP A 149 2.41 -4.25 -1.89
C ASP A 149 2.00 -4.46 -0.42
N SER A 150 1.44 -5.63 -0.04
CA SER A 150 1.05 -5.93 1.34
C SER A 150 2.21 -5.96 2.33
N THR A 151 3.44 -6.19 1.88
CA THR A 151 4.62 -6.22 2.74
C THR A 151 5.13 -4.83 3.15
N HIS A 152 4.35 -3.76 2.96
CA HIS A 152 4.78 -2.40 3.30
C HIS A 152 4.83 -2.13 4.81
N ILE A 153 4.18 -2.97 5.63
CA ILE A 153 4.29 -2.97 7.09
C ILE A 153 4.77 -4.37 7.50
N THR A 154 6.08 -4.53 7.56
CA THR A 154 6.71 -5.80 7.91
C THR A 154 7.54 -5.64 9.16
N HIS A 155 7.37 -6.53 10.12
CA HIS A 155 8.11 -6.53 11.36
C HIS A 155 9.51 -7.15 11.17
N GLY A 156 10.55 -6.47 11.68
CA GLY A 156 11.92 -6.98 11.63
C GLY A 156 12.50 -7.06 10.21
N VAL A 157 12.86 -5.92 9.62
CA VAL A 157 13.44 -5.85 8.27
C VAL A 157 14.91 -5.43 8.32
N ILE A 158 15.74 -6.10 7.53
CA ILE A 158 17.14 -5.73 7.26
C ILE A 158 17.33 -5.71 5.74
N THR A 159 17.75 -4.58 5.21
CA THR A 159 17.97 -4.37 3.77
C THR A 159 19.40 -3.91 3.50
N MET A 160 20.01 -4.49 2.49
CA MET A 160 21.28 -4.04 1.92
C MET A 160 21.11 -3.76 0.42
N GLY A 161 21.79 -2.75 -0.07
CA GLY A 161 21.67 -2.40 -1.48
C GLY A 161 22.86 -1.66 -2.04
N VAL A 162 22.80 -1.48 -3.35
CA VAL A 162 23.77 -0.70 -4.12
C VAL A 162 23.04 0.10 -5.19
N SER A 163 23.40 1.38 -5.34
CA SER A 163 22.86 2.22 -6.41
C SER A 163 23.95 2.75 -7.32
N ARG A 164 23.60 2.90 -8.61
CA ARG A 164 24.43 3.56 -9.61
C ARG A 164 23.57 4.37 -10.58
N GLY A 165 23.74 5.68 -10.53
CA GLY A 165 22.90 6.59 -11.34
C GLY A 165 21.42 6.40 -11.04
N ALA A 166 20.66 6.05 -12.06
CA ALA A 166 19.22 5.84 -11.97
C ALA A 166 18.79 4.45 -11.45
N VAL A 167 19.71 3.52 -11.26
CA VAL A 167 19.43 2.11 -10.97
C VAL A 167 19.84 1.77 -9.55
N THR A 168 18.96 1.06 -8.83
CA THR A 168 19.20 0.56 -7.47
C THR A 168 18.86 -0.92 -7.39
N PHE A 169 19.76 -1.71 -6.80
CA PHE A 169 19.50 -3.09 -6.42
C PHE A 169 19.51 -3.19 -4.90
N GLU A 170 18.49 -3.83 -4.34
CA GLU A 170 18.33 -4.06 -2.91
C GLU A 170 17.96 -5.51 -2.65
N ALA A 171 18.41 -6.05 -1.52
CA ALA A 171 18.00 -7.35 -1.01
C ALA A 171 17.66 -7.23 0.47
N SER A 172 16.62 -7.92 0.91
CA SER A 172 16.12 -7.88 2.28
C SER A 172 16.00 -9.27 2.88
N ALA A 173 16.22 -9.34 4.20
CA ALA A 173 15.78 -10.41 5.06
C ALA A 173 14.76 -9.84 6.06
N PHE A 174 13.64 -10.53 6.28
CA PHE A 174 12.54 -10.00 7.07
C PHE A 174 11.66 -11.12 7.64
N ALA A 175 10.75 -10.79 8.55
CA ALA A 175 9.72 -11.72 9.01
C ALA A 175 8.62 -11.82 7.96
N GLY A 176 8.33 -13.05 7.49
CA GLY A 176 7.39 -13.26 6.38
C GLY A 176 5.93 -13.11 6.78
N ARG A 177 5.63 -13.44 8.02
CA ARG A 177 4.27 -13.40 8.56
C ARG A 177 3.76 -11.97 8.67
N GLU A 178 2.54 -11.73 8.23
CA GLU A 178 1.83 -10.48 8.47
C GLU A 178 1.60 -10.26 9.98
N PRO A 179 1.51 -8.98 10.45
CA PRO A 179 1.18 -8.66 11.82
C PRO A 179 -0.12 -9.33 12.28
N ASP A 180 -0.20 -9.66 13.58
CA ASP A 180 -1.39 -10.30 14.14
C ASP A 180 -2.58 -9.32 14.32
N GLU A 181 -3.68 -9.80 14.90
CA GLU A 181 -4.88 -8.99 15.15
C GLU A 181 -4.68 -7.88 16.21
N ASN A 182 -3.57 -7.90 16.96
CA ASN A 182 -3.26 -6.86 17.94
C ASN A 182 -2.54 -5.67 17.27
N ARG A 183 -3.28 -4.85 16.61
CA ARG A 183 -2.79 -3.71 15.79
C ARG A 183 -2.08 -2.59 16.56
N VAL A 184 -1.88 -2.71 17.88
CA VAL A 184 -1.25 -1.66 18.71
C VAL A 184 0.10 -2.06 19.31
N ASN A 185 0.60 -3.26 19.03
CA ASN A 185 1.93 -3.72 19.46
C ASN A 185 2.96 -3.66 18.30
N ILE A 186 4.20 -3.96 18.61
CA ILE A 186 5.23 -4.31 17.63
C ILE A 186 5.68 -5.73 17.97
N GLU A 187 5.60 -6.62 17.02
CA GLU A 187 6.03 -7.99 17.17
C GLU A 187 7.50 -8.14 16.78
N PHE A 188 8.11 -9.21 17.26
CA PHE A 188 9.47 -9.60 16.89
C PHE A 188 9.51 -11.07 16.44
N PRO A 189 8.82 -11.42 15.34
CA PRO A 189 8.85 -12.77 14.81
C PRO A 189 10.23 -13.10 14.24
N PRO A 190 10.51 -14.39 13.97
CA PRO A 190 11.74 -14.80 13.31
C PRO A 190 11.91 -14.11 11.95
N ILE A 191 13.15 -13.74 11.62
CA ILE A 191 13.52 -13.30 10.26
C ILE A 191 13.74 -14.58 9.45
N ASP A 192 12.77 -14.96 8.65
CA ASP A 192 12.69 -16.25 7.96
C ASP A 192 12.39 -16.13 6.46
N SER A 193 12.23 -14.90 5.99
CA SER A 193 11.86 -14.56 4.62
C SER A 193 12.90 -13.66 3.96
N TYR A 194 12.93 -13.66 2.63
CA TYR A 194 13.92 -12.88 1.88
C TYR A 194 13.36 -12.39 0.55
N SER A 195 13.91 -11.29 0.07
CA SER A 195 13.54 -10.70 -1.21
C SER A 195 14.69 -9.97 -1.88
N ALA A 196 14.50 -9.66 -3.16
CA ALA A 196 15.36 -8.76 -3.90
C ALA A 196 14.55 -7.91 -4.87
N ARG A 197 14.99 -6.65 -5.07
CA ARG A 197 14.36 -5.69 -5.96
C ARG A 197 15.39 -4.97 -6.78
N LEU A 198 15.16 -4.87 -8.09
CA LEU A 198 15.84 -3.98 -9.01
C LEU A 198 14.88 -2.85 -9.36
N SER A 199 15.24 -1.62 -9.03
CA SER A 199 14.46 -0.44 -9.34
C SER A 199 15.24 0.56 -10.20
N TRP A 200 14.50 1.41 -10.91
CA TRP A 200 15.08 2.49 -11.69
C TRP A 200 14.16 3.73 -11.60
N LYS A 201 14.80 4.92 -11.66
CA LYS A 201 14.10 6.20 -11.71
C LYS A 201 14.79 7.12 -12.70
N HIS A 202 14.03 7.66 -13.64
CA HIS A 202 14.53 8.62 -14.62
C HIS A 202 13.47 9.65 -15.00
N GLY A 203 13.74 10.91 -14.70
CA GLY A 203 12.76 11.99 -14.89
C GLY A 203 11.48 11.75 -14.11
N HIS A 204 10.35 11.69 -14.80
CA HIS A 204 9.03 11.46 -14.23
C HIS A 204 8.65 9.97 -14.14
N TRP A 205 9.51 9.08 -14.55
CA TRP A 205 9.28 7.65 -14.61
C TRP A 205 10.05 6.90 -13.54
N GLN A 206 9.42 5.93 -12.94
CA GLN A 206 10.05 4.93 -12.08
C GLN A 206 9.50 3.55 -12.39
N GLY A 207 10.28 2.52 -12.09
CA GLY A 207 9.85 1.16 -12.25
C GLY A 207 10.66 0.20 -11.38
N GLN A 208 10.12 -0.97 -11.19
CA GLN A 208 10.79 -2.04 -10.44
C GLN A 208 10.41 -3.42 -10.96
N VAL A 209 11.28 -4.38 -10.70
CA VAL A 209 11.01 -5.82 -10.71
C VAL A 209 11.55 -6.38 -9.41
N SER A 210 10.75 -7.20 -8.72
CA SER A 210 11.15 -7.82 -7.47
C SER A 210 10.64 -9.25 -7.36
N GLY A 211 11.29 -10.02 -6.51
CA GLY A 211 10.84 -11.35 -6.12
C GLY A 211 11.24 -11.65 -4.69
N GLY A 212 10.48 -12.48 -4.02
CA GLY A 212 10.73 -12.86 -2.65
C GLY A 212 10.01 -14.14 -2.26
N HIS A 213 10.54 -14.78 -1.23
CA HIS A 213 9.96 -15.91 -0.53
C HIS A 213 9.46 -15.46 0.83
N LEU A 214 8.17 -15.63 1.07
CA LEU A 214 7.49 -15.27 2.31
C LEU A 214 7.10 -16.56 3.05
N LYS A 215 7.51 -16.64 4.29
CA LYS A 215 7.23 -17.77 5.17
C LYS A 215 5.89 -17.55 5.87
N PHE A 216 4.88 -18.38 5.56
CA PHE A 216 3.56 -18.32 6.18
C PHE A 216 3.01 -16.87 6.32
N PRO A 217 2.87 -16.11 5.21
CA PRO A 217 2.48 -14.72 5.29
C PRO A 217 1.06 -14.56 5.85
N ASP A 218 0.14 -15.43 5.48
CA ASP A 218 -1.23 -15.42 5.96
C ASP A 218 -1.35 -16.28 7.25
N PRO A 219 -1.97 -15.75 8.32
CA PRO A 219 -2.14 -16.48 9.58
C PRO A 219 -3.10 -17.68 9.47
N THR A 220 -3.97 -17.71 8.47
CA THR A 220 -4.95 -18.79 8.26
C THR A 220 -4.45 -19.87 7.34
N GLU A 221 -3.43 -19.58 6.53
CA GLU A 221 -2.87 -20.49 5.54
C GLU A 221 -1.47 -20.97 5.92
N PHE A 222 -1.31 -22.28 6.08
CA PHE A 222 -0.01 -22.89 6.39
C PHE A 222 0.79 -23.18 5.10
N THR A 223 0.97 -22.13 4.28
CA THR A 223 1.74 -22.22 3.04
C THR A 223 2.74 -21.08 2.93
N ASP A 224 3.92 -21.39 2.39
CA ASP A 224 4.88 -20.35 2.00
C ASP A 224 4.46 -19.79 0.64
N VAL A 225 4.75 -18.52 0.40
CA VAL A 225 4.41 -17.83 -0.85
C VAL A 225 5.68 -17.33 -1.54
N ASP A 226 5.86 -17.74 -2.79
CA ASP A 226 6.83 -17.12 -3.70
C ASP A 226 6.12 -16.00 -4.48
N ARG A 227 6.58 -14.75 -4.27
CA ARG A 227 6.00 -13.56 -4.90
C ARG A 227 6.94 -12.98 -5.94
N VAL A 228 6.39 -12.63 -7.10
CA VAL A 228 7.10 -11.84 -8.14
C VAL A 228 6.24 -10.65 -8.51
N THR A 229 6.84 -9.46 -8.60
CA THR A 229 6.14 -8.24 -9.02
C THR A 229 6.93 -7.45 -10.04
N ALA A 230 6.22 -6.70 -10.86
CA ALA A 230 6.78 -5.70 -11.75
C ALA A 230 5.87 -4.47 -11.79
N SER A 231 6.45 -3.28 -11.85
CA SER A 231 5.67 -2.06 -11.97
C SER A 231 6.39 -0.97 -12.76
N VAL A 232 5.60 -0.10 -13.36
CA VAL A 232 6.04 1.17 -13.93
C VAL A 232 5.07 2.26 -13.52
N SER A 233 5.60 3.41 -13.10
CA SER A 233 4.80 4.57 -12.68
C SER A 233 5.34 5.84 -13.33
N TYR A 234 4.45 6.76 -13.60
CA TYR A 234 4.70 8.09 -14.12
C TYR A 234 4.09 9.13 -13.17
N ALA A 235 4.86 10.12 -12.78
CA ALA A 235 4.35 11.28 -12.03
C ALA A 235 4.92 12.55 -12.66
N GLY A 236 4.07 13.27 -13.38
CA GLY A 236 4.46 14.43 -14.15
C GLY A 236 3.25 15.27 -14.56
N GLU A 237 3.27 15.78 -15.77
CA GLU A 237 2.21 16.64 -16.29
C GLU A 237 1.66 16.13 -17.64
N PHE A 238 0.34 16.25 -17.80
CA PHE A 238 -0.33 16.16 -19.09
C PHE A 238 -1.11 17.45 -19.33
N LYS A 239 -0.90 18.09 -20.49
CA LYS A 239 -1.48 19.40 -20.83
C LYS A 239 -1.25 20.46 -19.72
N ARG A 240 -0.04 20.48 -19.15
CA ARG A 240 0.35 21.39 -18.03
C ARG A 240 -0.48 21.19 -16.75
N ARG A 241 -0.96 19.97 -16.52
CA ARG A 241 -1.71 19.58 -15.33
C ARG A 241 -1.12 18.31 -14.73
N PRO A 242 -1.01 18.22 -13.40
CA PRO A 242 -0.49 17.02 -12.75
C PRO A 242 -1.23 15.75 -13.18
N LEU A 243 -0.48 14.77 -13.59
CA LEU A 243 -0.94 13.43 -13.96
C LEU A 243 -0.03 12.40 -13.30
N ALA A 244 -0.61 11.45 -12.61
CA ALA A 244 0.07 10.26 -12.14
C ALA A 244 -0.60 9.01 -12.74
N LEU A 245 0.23 8.04 -13.14
CA LEU A 245 -0.19 6.77 -13.72
C LEU A 245 0.65 5.66 -13.11
N SER A 246 0.06 4.51 -12.87
CA SER A 246 0.80 3.31 -12.49
C SER A 246 0.21 2.08 -13.17
N MET A 247 1.09 1.17 -13.58
CA MET A 247 0.75 -0.16 -14.06
C MET A 247 1.59 -1.17 -13.30
N MET A 248 0.94 -2.19 -12.76
CA MET A 248 1.55 -3.17 -11.87
C MET A 248 1.08 -4.57 -12.20
N LEU A 249 1.99 -5.52 -12.07
CA LEU A 249 1.75 -6.95 -12.19
C LEU A 249 2.31 -7.65 -10.96
N GLY A 250 1.58 -8.62 -10.44
CA GLY A 250 2.00 -9.47 -9.34
C GLY A 250 1.61 -10.91 -9.57
N VAL A 251 2.39 -11.83 -9.04
CA VAL A 251 2.07 -13.26 -9.01
C VAL A 251 2.48 -13.79 -7.64
N ASN A 252 1.53 -14.41 -6.95
CA ASN A 252 1.79 -15.25 -5.79
C ASN A 252 1.74 -16.71 -6.21
N HIS A 253 2.70 -17.51 -5.77
CA HIS A 253 2.69 -18.95 -5.89
C HIS A 253 2.75 -19.57 -4.50
N GLU A 254 1.69 -20.23 -4.11
CA GLU A 254 1.60 -20.98 -2.84
C GLU A 254 2.29 -22.33 -2.99
N THR A 255 3.33 -22.53 -2.21
CA THR A 255 4.23 -23.66 -2.42
C THR A 255 3.63 -24.98 -1.98
N ALA A 256 2.82 -25.00 -0.91
CA ALA A 256 2.21 -26.22 -0.38
C ALA A 256 1.04 -26.72 -1.25
N PHE A 257 0.26 -25.80 -1.81
CA PHE A 257 -0.93 -26.11 -2.61
C PHE A 257 -0.65 -26.12 -4.11
N HIS A 258 0.51 -25.62 -4.55
CA HIS A 258 0.87 -25.45 -5.96
C HIS A 258 -0.13 -24.57 -6.73
N VAL A 259 -0.72 -23.58 -6.05
CA VAL A 259 -1.64 -22.62 -6.63
C VAL A 259 -0.88 -21.36 -7.08
N THR A 260 -1.20 -20.85 -8.24
CA THR A 260 -0.60 -19.61 -8.76
C THR A 260 -1.69 -18.59 -9.02
N MET A 261 -1.57 -17.44 -8.37
CA MET A 261 -2.55 -16.37 -8.41
C MET A 261 -1.93 -15.08 -8.98
N PRO A 262 -2.20 -14.78 -10.26
CA PRO A 262 -1.77 -13.51 -10.86
C PRO A 262 -2.71 -12.36 -10.52
N ALA A 263 -2.15 -11.15 -10.52
CA ALA A 263 -2.87 -9.89 -10.41
C ALA A 263 -2.29 -8.84 -11.36
N ALA A 264 -3.17 -8.00 -11.87
CA ALA A 264 -2.82 -6.83 -12.67
C ALA A 264 -3.63 -5.63 -12.21
N LEU A 265 -2.97 -4.46 -12.17
CA LEU A 265 -3.56 -3.20 -11.77
C LEU A 265 -3.09 -2.08 -12.69
N VAL A 266 -4.01 -1.20 -13.07
CA VAL A 266 -3.73 0.09 -13.69
C VAL A 266 -4.49 1.14 -12.92
N GLU A 267 -3.80 2.20 -12.50
CA GLU A 267 -4.43 3.31 -11.81
C GLU A 267 -3.92 4.65 -12.32
N ALA A 268 -4.78 5.66 -12.24
CA ALA A 268 -4.50 7.01 -12.72
C ALA A 268 -5.14 8.05 -11.81
N GLU A 269 -4.43 9.14 -11.63
CA GLU A 269 -4.96 10.37 -11.04
C GLU A 269 -4.59 11.56 -11.93
N TRP A 270 -5.59 12.34 -12.34
CA TRP A 270 -5.39 13.52 -13.17
C TRP A 270 -6.07 14.76 -12.57
N ARG A 271 -5.26 15.72 -12.22
CA ARG A 271 -5.74 17.04 -11.78
C ARG A 271 -6.06 17.90 -12.98
N VAL A 272 -7.28 17.78 -13.51
CA VAL A 272 -7.74 18.48 -14.73
C VAL A 272 -7.82 20.01 -14.57
N ALA A 273 -7.99 20.49 -13.34
CA ALA A 273 -8.00 21.89 -12.97
C ALA A 273 -7.47 22.07 -11.52
N PRO A 274 -7.15 23.28 -11.05
CA PRO A 274 -6.53 23.49 -9.74
C PRO A 274 -7.25 22.82 -8.56
N ARG A 275 -8.59 22.69 -8.66
CA ARG A 275 -9.44 22.11 -7.62
C ARG A 275 -10.15 20.83 -8.02
N HIS A 276 -9.91 20.29 -9.20
CA HIS A 276 -10.66 19.17 -9.76
C HIS A 276 -9.73 18.02 -10.10
N VAL A 277 -9.96 16.87 -9.48
CA VAL A 277 -9.20 15.65 -9.68
C VAL A 277 -10.15 14.54 -10.12
N PHE A 278 -9.81 13.86 -11.20
CA PHE A 278 -10.41 12.58 -11.56
C PHE A 278 -9.41 11.47 -11.30
N TYR A 279 -9.89 10.35 -10.83
CA TYR A 279 -9.07 9.16 -10.65
C TYR A 279 -9.81 7.90 -11.09
N ALA A 280 -9.05 6.88 -11.41
CA ALA A 280 -9.59 5.59 -11.78
C ALA A 280 -8.61 4.47 -11.40
N ARG A 281 -9.14 3.29 -11.10
CA ARG A 281 -8.38 2.05 -10.88
C ARG A 281 -9.09 0.90 -11.59
N ALA A 282 -8.35 0.15 -12.39
CA ALA A 282 -8.82 -1.08 -13.00
C ALA A 282 -7.95 -2.24 -12.54
N GLU A 283 -8.56 -3.32 -12.11
CA GLU A 283 -7.89 -4.48 -11.54
C GLU A 283 -8.45 -5.77 -12.10
N VAL A 284 -7.58 -6.76 -12.27
CA VAL A 284 -7.93 -8.17 -12.48
C VAL A 284 -7.05 -9.00 -11.55
N VAL A 285 -7.68 -9.79 -10.69
CA VAL A 285 -6.99 -10.55 -9.64
C VAL A 285 -7.54 -11.96 -9.58
N VAL A 286 -6.67 -12.95 -9.54
CA VAL A 286 -7.03 -14.30 -9.13
C VAL A 286 -6.82 -14.40 -7.63
N LYS A 287 -7.86 -14.76 -6.90
CA LYS A 287 -7.84 -14.85 -5.42
C LYS A 287 -8.51 -16.12 -4.96
N GLU A 288 -8.12 -16.57 -3.79
CA GLU A 288 -8.93 -17.46 -2.99
C GLU A 288 -10.00 -16.65 -2.27
N LEU A 289 -11.23 -17.02 -2.50
CA LEU A 289 -12.41 -16.34 -1.99
C LEU A 289 -13.18 -17.30 -1.08
N LEU A 290 -13.53 -16.82 0.08
CA LEU A 290 -14.34 -17.56 1.03
C LEU A 290 -15.82 -17.37 0.71
N THR A 291 -16.59 -18.46 0.79
CA THR A 291 -18.03 -18.43 0.57
C THR A 291 -18.72 -19.23 1.67
N ALA A 292 -19.86 -18.74 2.15
CA ALA A 292 -20.63 -19.34 3.24
C ALA A 292 -22.11 -19.53 2.91
N GLY A 293 -22.43 -19.76 1.64
CA GLY A 293 -23.82 -19.98 1.24
C GLY A 293 -24.75 -18.78 1.42
N GLY A 294 -24.20 -17.57 1.31
CA GLY A 294 -24.97 -16.32 1.24
C GLY A 294 -25.07 -15.51 2.54
N TYR A 295 -24.58 -16.03 3.65
CA TYR A 295 -24.44 -15.29 4.90
C TYR A 295 -23.18 -15.71 5.64
N ASP A 296 -22.35 -14.76 6.01
CA ASP A 296 -20.99 -14.95 6.48
C ASP A 296 -20.72 -14.35 7.86
N PRO A 297 -21.36 -14.84 8.94
CA PRO A 297 -20.96 -14.42 10.28
C PRO A 297 -19.58 -15.01 10.61
N PRO A 298 -18.72 -14.30 11.33
CA PRO A 298 -17.42 -14.81 11.77
C PRO A 298 -17.53 -16.16 12.49
N GLY A 299 -16.60 -17.09 12.19
CA GLY A 299 -16.53 -18.39 12.85
C GLY A 299 -17.38 -19.49 12.22
N PHE A 300 -18.03 -19.25 11.09
CA PHE A 300 -18.72 -20.32 10.35
C PHE A 300 -17.76 -21.03 9.37
N PRO A 301 -18.00 -22.32 9.08
CA PRO A 301 -17.21 -23.02 8.09
C PRO A 301 -17.40 -22.39 6.71
N HIS A 302 -16.28 -22.10 6.05
CA HIS A 302 -16.23 -21.53 4.73
C HIS A 302 -15.83 -22.57 3.69
N GLN A 303 -16.13 -22.28 2.42
CA GLN A 303 -15.56 -22.95 1.28
C GLN A 303 -14.65 -21.99 0.55
N THR A 304 -13.43 -22.41 0.28
CA THR A 304 -12.49 -21.64 -0.53
C THR A 304 -12.71 -21.90 -2.01
N ILE A 305 -12.83 -20.86 -2.79
CA ILE A 305 -12.98 -20.93 -4.25
C ILE A 305 -11.91 -20.03 -4.87
N THR A 306 -10.94 -20.63 -5.55
CA THR A 306 -10.01 -19.84 -6.38
C THR A 306 -10.73 -19.33 -7.61
N SER A 307 -10.81 -18.02 -7.76
CA SER A 307 -11.56 -17.40 -8.84
C SER A 307 -10.96 -16.08 -9.30
N THR A 308 -11.32 -15.67 -10.53
CA THR A 308 -10.91 -14.37 -11.07
C THR A 308 -11.99 -13.34 -10.79
N VAL A 309 -11.59 -12.22 -10.22
CA VAL A 309 -12.42 -11.02 -10.07
C VAL A 309 -11.78 -9.85 -10.79
N SER A 310 -12.60 -8.97 -11.32
CA SER A 310 -12.15 -7.70 -11.87
C SER A 310 -12.92 -6.55 -11.24
N ALA A 311 -12.28 -5.41 -11.10
CA ALA A 311 -12.89 -4.21 -10.54
C ALA A 311 -12.53 -2.99 -11.39
N LEU A 312 -13.49 -2.09 -11.56
CA LEU A 312 -13.27 -0.77 -12.14
C LEU A 312 -13.84 0.29 -11.21
N THR A 313 -12.95 1.04 -10.61
CA THR A 313 -13.28 2.22 -9.78
C THR A 313 -13.11 3.49 -10.61
N ILE A 314 -14.07 4.39 -10.53
CA ILE A 314 -13.99 5.74 -11.09
C ILE A 314 -14.40 6.72 -10.02
N GLY A 315 -13.57 7.75 -9.80
CA GLY A 315 -13.79 8.73 -8.76
C GLY A 315 -13.50 10.17 -9.19
N TYR A 316 -14.03 11.06 -8.39
CA TYR A 316 -13.83 12.50 -8.53
C TYR A 316 -13.65 13.13 -7.15
N ALA A 317 -12.72 14.08 -7.06
CA ALA A 317 -12.53 14.89 -5.87
C ALA A 317 -12.44 16.38 -6.20
N HIS A 318 -12.96 17.19 -5.28
CA HIS A 318 -12.91 18.65 -5.35
C HIS A 318 -12.16 19.21 -4.14
N THR A 319 -11.12 20.02 -4.40
CA THR A 319 -10.38 20.72 -3.35
C THR A 319 -11.21 21.90 -2.83
N LEU A 320 -11.66 21.80 -1.58
CA LEU A 320 -12.42 22.84 -0.90
C LEU A 320 -11.52 24.00 -0.50
N THR A 321 -10.39 23.69 0.12
CA THR A 321 -9.44 24.71 0.57
C THR A 321 -8.01 24.17 0.58
N THR A 322 -7.07 25.11 0.42
CA THR A 322 -5.64 24.87 0.65
C THR A 322 -5.16 25.94 1.61
N THR A 323 -4.62 25.53 2.75
CA THR A 323 -4.21 26.43 3.82
C THR A 323 -2.70 26.38 4.00
N PRO A 324 -1.98 27.49 3.81
CA PRO A 324 -0.58 27.57 4.22
C PRO A 324 -0.49 27.47 5.75
N MET A 325 0.37 26.63 6.28
CA MET A 325 0.58 26.40 7.71
C MET A 325 2.05 26.58 8.06
N GLY A 326 2.61 27.77 7.80
CA GLY A 326 4.04 28.03 7.96
C GLY A 326 4.87 27.23 6.94
N ALA A 327 5.70 26.29 7.43
CA ALA A 327 6.47 25.38 6.57
C ALA A 327 5.62 24.23 6.00
N PHE A 328 4.37 24.09 6.43
CA PHE A 328 3.44 23.05 5.99
C PHE A 328 2.38 23.59 5.07
N SER A 329 1.76 22.73 4.31
CA SER A 329 0.51 23.01 3.60
C SER A 329 -0.55 21.99 3.98
N GLY A 330 -1.77 22.44 4.17
CA GLY A 330 -2.94 21.60 4.37
C GLY A 330 -3.87 21.69 3.17
N ARG A 331 -4.45 20.59 2.74
CA ARG A 331 -5.46 20.53 1.68
C ARG A 331 -6.65 19.71 2.15
N LEU A 332 -7.83 20.28 2.05
CA LEU A 332 -9.10 19.62 2.31
C LEU A 332 -9.81 19.37 0.99
N ASP A 333 -10.10 18.12 0.71
CA ASP A 333 -10.83 17.67 -0.46
C ASP A 333 -12.14 17.02 -0.03
N VAL A 334 -13.17 17.09 -0.88
CA VAL A 334 -14.38 16.27 -0.83
C VAL A 334 -14.42 15.43 -2.10
N GLY A 335 -14.75 14.17 -1.99
CA GLY A 335 -14.76 13.26 -3.13
C GLY A 335 -15.78 12.18 -3.03
N LEU A 336 -15.95 11.50 -4.15
CA LEU A 336 -16.80 10.32 -4.28
C LEU A 336 -16.21 9.39 -5.34
N ASP A 337 -16.48 8.11 -5.19
CA ASP A 337 -16.21 7.10 -6.21
C ASP A 337 -17.26 6.00 -6.23
N ALA A 338 -17.20 5.20 -7.28
CA ALA A 338 -17.98 3.99 -7.41
C ALA A 338 -17.14 2.91 -8.08
N THR A 339 -17.35 1.67 -7.65
CA THR A 339 -16.70 0.48 -8.18
C THR A 339 -17.73 -0.53 -8.69
N VAL A 340 -17.53 -1.01 -9.90
CA VAL A 340 -18.26 -2.12 -10.49
C VAL A 340 -17.34 -3.32 -10.66
N TYR A 341 -17.90 -4.51 -10.50
CA TYR A 341 -17.14 -5.76 -10.50
C TYR A 341 -17.53 -6.69 -11.63
N GLY A 342 -16.53 -7.34 -12.22
CA GLY A 342 -16.73 -8.51 -13.07
C GLY A 342 -16.49 -9.77 -12.22
N VAL A 343 -17.47 -10.65 -12.23
CA VAL A 343 -17.52 -11.83 -11.37
C VAL A 343 -17.65 -13.09 -12.21
N ASP A 344 -16.80 -14.07 -11.97
CA ASP A 344 -16.92 -15.37 -12.63
C ASP A 344 -18.28 -16.03 -12.33
N PRO A 345 -18.80 -16.85 -13.25
CA PRO A 345 -20.11 -17.50 -13.06
C PRO A 345 -20.23 -18.34 -11.80
N ASN A 346 -19.14 -18.96 -11.32
CA ASN A 346 -19.10 -19.76 -10.11
C ASN A 346 -19.30 -18.95 -8.82
N LEU A 347 -19.00 -17.64 -8.81
CA LEU A 347 -19.20 -16.73 -7.68
C LEU A 347 -20.56 -16.02 -7.72
N LYS A 348 -21.26 -15.99 -8.86
CA LYS A 348 -22.55 -15.30 -8.97
C LYS A 348 -23.63 -15.77 -7.99
N PRO A 349 -23.69 -17.06 -7.60
CA PRO A 349 -24.64 -17.49 -6.59
C PRO A 349 -24.49 -16.76 -5.27
N GLU A 350 -23.25 -16.43 -4.85
CA GLU A 350 -22.92 -15.76 -3.58
C GLU A 350 -22.89 -14.23 -3.69
N TYR A 351 -22.26 -13.72 -4.73
CA TYR A 351 -21.98 -12.29 -4.87
C TYR A 351 -23.00 -11.53 -5.73
N GLY A 352 -23.69 -12.22 -6.67
CA GLY A 352 -24.63 -11.57 -7.58
C GLY A 352 -23.96 -10.60 -8.54
N GLN A 353 -24.26 -9.31 -8.42
CA GLN A 353 -23.64 -8.19 -9.10
C GLN A 353 -23.19 -7.17 -8.06
N PRO A 354 -22.00 -7.32 -7.48
CA PRO A 354 -21.54 -6.45 -6.43
C PRO A 354 -21.32 -5.03 -6.94
N PHE A 355 -21.45 -4.09 -6.01
CA PHE A 355 -21.24 -2.67 -6.24
C PHE A 355 -20.63 -2.05 -4.98
N SER A 356 -19.78 -1.06 -5.13
CA SER A 356 -19.26 -0.29 -4.01
C SER A 356 -19.27 1.19 -4.33
N ALA A 357 -19.48 2.02 -3.33
CA ALA A 357 -19.41 3.47 -3.46
C ALA A 357 -18.82 4.10 -2.21
N HIS A 358 -18.13 5.21 -2.38
CA HIS A 358 -17.60 6.00 -1.28
C HIS A 358 -17.97 7.47 -1.45
N VAL A 359 -18.21 8.12 -0.31
CA VAL A 359 -18.26 9.59 -0.22
C VAL A 359 -17.34 9.98 0.92
N PHE A 360 -16.40 10.88 0.66
CA PHE A 360 -15.38 11.18 1.64
C PHE A 360 -15.00 12.65 1.74
N LEU A 361 -14.51 13.02 2.91
CA LEU A 361 -13.64 14.16 3.13
C LEU A 361 -12.21 13.64 3.29
N ARG A 362 -11.25 14.30 2.68
CA ARG A 362 -9.84 13.97 2.80
C ARG A 362 -9.05 15.20 3.24
N TYR A 363 -8.29 15.06 4.29
CA TYR A 363 -7.33 16.06 4.71
C TYR A 363 -5.90 15.55 4.50
N ARG A 364 -5.15 16.27 3.70
CA ARG A 364 -3.73 16.01 3.40
C ARG A 364 -2.90 17.16 3.92
N PHE A 365 -1.84 16.88 4.67
CA PHE A 365 -0.91 17.91 5.14
C PHE A 365 0.53 17.44 5.03
N GLY A 366 1.47 18.37 4.90
CA GLY A 366 2.89 18.04 4.92
C GLY A 366 3.77 19.18 4.46
N ASN A 367 5.05 19.02 4.72
CA ASN A 367 6.13 19.80 4.12
C ASN A 367 6.97 18.95 3.15
N ALA A 368 6.70 17.65 3.08
CA ALA A 368 7.26 16.80 2.05
C ALA A 368 6.59 17.11 0.70
N SER A 369 7.37 17.23 -0.35
CA SER A 369 6.80 17.28 -1.70
C SER A 369 6.14 15.91 -1.98
N PRO A 370 4.95 15.86 -2.63
CA PRO A 370 4.32 14.58 -3.00
C PRO A 370 5.19 13.68 -3.89
N MET A 371 6.35 14.16 -4.30
CA MET A 371 7.35 13.44 -5.09
C MET A 371 8.66 13.20 -4.32
N MET A 372 8.73 13.46 -3.02
CA MET A 372 9.90 13.05 -2.24
C MET A 372 9.77 11.57 -1.92
N ASP A 373 10.29 10.79 -2.83
CA ASP A 373 10.75 9.44 -2.65
C ASP A 373 11.53 9.34 -1.33
N MET A 374 10.99 8.70 -0.33
CA MET A 374 11.71 8.47 0.92
C MET A 374 12.89 7.53 0.73
N HIS A 375 13.03 6.96 -0.44
CA HIS A 375 14.15 6.08 -0.81
C HIS A 375 15.27 6.78 -1.59
N HIS A 376 15.11 8.07 -1.98
CA HIS A 376 16.14 8.77 -2.74
C HIS A 376 16.18 10.26 -2.43
N THR A 377 17.01 10.67 -1.50
CA THR A 377 17.57 12.03 -1.47
C THR A 377 18.74 12.10 -2.47
N PRO A 378 18.92 13.21 -3.23
CA PRO A 378 19.96 13.36 -4.25
C PRO A 378 21.37 13.29 -3.71
#